data_86e831c43d9f3d40a37d84e0af2b2b6f
#
_entry.id   86e831c43d9f3d40a37d84e0af2b2b6f
#
_cell.length_a   1.000
_cell.length_b   1.000
_cell.length_c   1.000
_cell.angle_alpha   90.00
_cell.angle_beta   90.00
_cell.angle_gamma   90.00
#
_symmetry.space_group_name_H-M   'P 1'
#
loop_
_entity.id
_entity.type
_entity.pdbx_description
1 polymer ?
#
loop_
_entity_poly.entity_id
_entity_poly.type
_entity_poly.pdbx_seq_one_letter_code
_entity_poly.pdbx_strand_id
1 'polypeptide(L)'
;RIRFLPVAALKPDASFDLVFSNGVFHHVPSADCPATLALIHSALRPGGLFALWENNPWNPGTRLIMRRVPFDHDAVLLWPAVARRLLRVAGFDVLRTDFRFVFPRWLRWFRPLEPALSRLPLGGQYQVLAQKPPSPTPPDGR
;
A
#
# COMPACT_ATOMS: atom_id res chain seq x y z
N ARG A 1 -18.05 3.20 -14.88
CA ARG A 1 -19.05 3.54 -13.85
C ARG A 1 -18.46 3.23 -12.48
N ILE A 2 -18.44 4.22 -11.56
CA ILE A 2 -17.97 4.03 -10.18
C ILE A 2 -19.12 3.39 -9.37
N ARG A 3 -18.78 2.41 -8.53
CA ARG A 3 -19.68 1.77 -7.57
C ARG A 3 -19.09 1.87 -6.18
N PHE A 4 -19.89 2.29 -5.22
CA PHE A 4 -19.52 2.29 -3.80
C PHE A 4 -20.17 1.09 -3.13
N LEU A 5 -19.35 0.28 -2.48
CA LEU A 5 -19.81 -0.93 -1.78
C LEU A 5 -19.16 -1.00 -0.39
N PRO A 6 -19.87 -1.45 0.63
CA PRO A 6 -19.23 -1.81 1.89
C PRO A 6 -18.29 -3.00 1.66
N VAL A 7 -17.18 -3.07 2.41
CA VAL A 7 -16.20 -4.16 2.29
C VAL A 7 -16.85 -5.54 2.46
N ALA A 8 -17.83 -5.65 3.37
CA ALA A 8 -18.58 -6.90 3.59
C ALA A 8 -19.39 -7.38 2.36
N ALA A 9 -19.68 -6.48 1.40
CA ALA A 9 -20.37 -6.84 0.16
C ALA A 9 -19.39 -7.17 -0.99
N LEU A 10 -18.10 -7.05 -0.77
CA LEU A 10 -17.08 -7.43 -1.74
C LEU A 10 -17.01 -8.96 -1.84
N LYS A 11 -17.30 -9.48 -3.03
CA LYS A 11 -17.08 -10.89 -3.32
C LYS A 11 -15.66 -11.09 -3.83
N PRO A 12 -14.84 -11.88 -3.17
CA PRO A 12 -13.46 -12.14 -3.59
C PRO A 12 -13.46 -13.17 -4.74
N ASP A 13 -13.73 -12.71 -5.95
CA ASP A 13 -13.90 -13.54 -7.17
C ASP A 13 -12.66 -13.54 -8.08
N ALA A 14 -11.53 -13.05 -7.58
CA ALA A 14 -10.27 -12.95 -8.33
C ALA A 14 -10.40 -12.17 -9.65
N SER A 15 -11.23 -11.12 -9.69
CA SER A 15 -11.56 -10.36 -10.90
C SER A 15 -10.81 -9.04 -11.05
N PHE A 16 -10.18 -8.54 -9.99
CA PHE A 16 -9.55 -7.23 -10.02
C PHE A 16 -8.11 -7.28 -10.57
N ASP A 17 -7.80 -6.37 -11.50
CA ASP A 17 -6.43 -6.15 -12.00
C ASP A 17 -5.56 -5.39 -11.00
N LEU A 18 -6.18 -4.46 -10.27
CA LEU A 18 -5.53 -3.59 -9.32
C LEU A 18 -6.42 -3.34 -8.12
N VAL A 19 -5.84 -3.46 -6.94
CA VAL A 19 -6.40 -2.94 -5.69
C VAL A 19 -5.49 -1.81 -5.19
N PHE A 20 -6.10 -0.73 -4.74
CA PHE A 20 -5.39 0.44 -4.23
C PHE A 20 -5.90 0.76 -2.82
N SER A 21 -4.98 0.99 -1.90
CA SER A 21 -5.26 1.43 -0.54
C SER A 21 -4.36 2.62 -0.21
N ASN A 22 -4.94 3.70 0.33
CA ASN A 22 -4.18 4.89 0.72
C ASN A 22 -4.61 5.36 2.10
N GLY A 23 -3.69 5.32 3.06
CA GLY A 23 -3.94 5.81 4.40
C GLY A 23 -5.02 5.01 5.14
N VAL A 24 -5.10 3.71 4.94
CA VAL A 24 -6.13 2.85 5.56
C VAL A 24 -5.52 1.92 6.60
N PHE A 25 -4.37 1.31 6.29
CA PHE A 25 -3.82 0.24 7.13
C PHE A 25 -3.35 0.72 8.50
N HIS A 26 -2.99 1.98 8.64
CA HIS A 26 -2.64 2.56 9.95
C HIS A 26 -3.85 2.71 10.89
N HIS A 27 -5.09 2.54 10.37
CA HIS A 27 -6.32 2.46 11.17
C HIS A 27 -6.80 1.02 11.38
N VAL A 28 -6.23 0.04 10.66
CA VAL A 28 -6.59 -1.36 10.81
C VAL A 28 -5.85 -1.94 12.02
N PRO A 29 -6.54 -2.53 13.00
CA PRO A 29 -5.89 -3.21 14.10
C PRO A 29 -4.89 -4.25 13.59
N SER A 30 -3.72 -4.36 14.22
CA SER A 30 -2.66 -5.27 13.76
C SER A 30 -3.13 -6.73 13.65
N ALA A 31 -4.07 -7.14 14.51
CA ALA A 31 -4.68 -8.48 14.47
C ALA A 31 -5.53 -8.71 13.20
N ASP A 32 -6.11 -7.65 12.63
CA ASP A 32 -7.01 -7.72 11.48
C ASP A 32 -6.29 -7.53 10.14
N CYS A 33 -5.05 -7.05 10.15
CA CYS A 33 -4.25 -6.86 8.94
C CYS A 33 -4.11 -8.13 8.10
N PRO A 34 -3.86 -9.34 8.67
CA PRO A 34 -3.78 -10.56 7.88
C PRO A 34 -5.08 -10.90 7.16
N ALA A 35 -6.23 -10.77 7.82
CA ALA A 35 -7.54 -11.04 7.21
C ALA A 35 -7.85 -10.04 6.09
N THR A 36 -7.54 -8.75 6.31
CA THR A 36 -7.70 -7.70 5.29
C THR A 36 -6.84 -7.98 4.06
N LEU A 37 -5.59 -8.37 4.26
CA LEU A 37 -4.68 -8.71 3.16
C LEU A 37 -5.11 -10.00 2.42
N ALA A 38 -5.62 -11.01 3.14
CA ALA A 38 -6.16 -12.22 2.54
C ALA A 38 -7.38 -11.91 1.65
N LEU A 39 -8.27 -11.00 2.10
CA LEU A 39 -9.40 -10.54 1.29
C LEU A 39 -8.92 -9.84 0.00
N ILE A 40 -7.95 -8.92 0.10
CA ILE A 40 -7.37 -8.23 -1.05
C ILE A 40 -6.72 -9.23 -2.00
N HIS A 41 -5.95 -10.18 -1.46
CA HIS A 41 -5.29 -11.22 -2.26
C HIS A 41 -6.30 -12.08 -3.01
N SER A 42 -7.41 -12.49 -2.36
CA SER A 42 -8.45 -13.31 -3.00
C SER A 42 -9.25 -12.53 -4.05
N ALA A 43 -9.43 -11.23 -3.89
CA ALA A 43 -10.12 -10.37 -4.85
C ALA A 43 -9.29 -10.10 -6.12
N LEU A 44 -7.96 -10.10 -6.02
CA LEU A 44 -7.08 -9.92 -7.17
C LEU A 44 -7.00 -11.18 -8.03
N ARG A 45 -7.00 -10.99 -9.36
CA ARG A 45 -6.65 -12.07 -10.28
C ARG A 45 -5.17 -12.46 -10.15
N PRO A 46 -4.77 -13.68 -10.56
CA PRO A 46 -3.35 -14.03 -10.69
C PRO A 46 -2.61 -12.99 -11.54
N GLY A 47 -1.45 -12.53 -11.09
CA GLY A 47 -0.72 -11.43 -11.71
C GLY A 47 -1.26 -10.02 -11.43
N GLY A 48 -2.38 -9.90 -10.71
CA GLY A 48 -2.96 -8.62 -10.30
C GLY A 48 -2.08 -7.87 -9.29
N LEU A 49 -2.23 -6.55 -9.24
CA LEU A 49 -1.37 -5.64 -8.46
C LEU A 49 -2.10 -5.12 -7.22
N PHE A 50 -1.37 -5.01 -6.13
CA PHE A 50 -1.78 -4.28 -4.95
C PHE A 50 -0.85 -3.09 -4.70
N ALA A 51 -1.40 -1.87 -4.68
CA ALA A 51 -0.69 -0.64 -4.37
C ALA A 51 -1.09 -0.16 -2.97
N LEU A 52 -0.23 -0.41 -1.99
CA LEU A 52 -0.39 0.03 -0.60
C LEU A 52 0.32 1.37 -0.41
N TRP A 53 -0.43 2.43 -0.11
CA TRP A 53 0.09 3.75 0.22
C TRP A 53 -0.14 4.05 1.69
N GLU A 54 0.93 4.53 2.37
CA GLU A 54 0.88 4.84 3.79
C GLU A 54 1.74 6.07 4.12
N ASN A 55 1.46 6.65 5.27
CA ASN A 55 2.22 7.74 5.83
C ASN A 55 3.63 7.28 6.22
N ASN A 56 4.66 8.08 5.85
CA ASN A 56 6.04 7.71 6.13
C ASN A 56 6.43 8.03 7.58
N PRO A 57 6.71 7.01 8.43
CA PRO A 57 7.07 7.22 9.82
C PRO A 57 8.40 7.94 10.03
N TRP A 58 9.30 7.90 9.05
CA TRP A 58 10.59 8.61 9.13
C TRP A 58 10.46 10.11 8.88
N ASN A 59 9.40 10.55 8.17
CA ASN A 59 9.23 11.96 7.85
C ASN A 59 8.68 12.74 9.04
N PRO A 60 9.44 13.72 9.60
CA PRO A 60 9.00 14.46 10.78
C PRO A 60 7.79 15.37 10.49
N GLY A 61 7.68 15.88 9.26
CA GLY A 61 6.52 16.70 8.84
C GLY A 61 5.23 15.87 8.85
N THR A 62 5.27 14.65 8.32
CA THR A 62 4.15 13.72 8.35
C THR A 62 3.71 13.42 9.79
N ARG A 63 4.66 13.11 10.67
CA ARG A 63 4.37 12.85 12.09
C ARG A 63 3.74 14.06 12.79
N LEU A 64 4.21 15.28 12.48
CA LEU A 64 3.65 16.50 13.04
C LEU A 64 2.22 16.74 12.55
N ILE A 65 1.95 16.51 11.25
CA ILE A 65 0.61 16.67 10.68
C ILE A 65 -0.35 15.66 11.31
N MET A 66 0.01 14.37 11.36
CA MET A 66 -0.83 13.32 11.94
C MET A 66 -1.22 13.62 13.38
N ARG A 67 -0.30 14.15 14.20
CA ARG A 67 -0.62 14.56 15.59
C ARG A 67 -1.66 15.67 15.70
N ARG A 68 -1.85 16.47 14.63
CA ARG A 68 -2.81 17.58 14.59
C ARG A 68 -4.15 17.19 13.99
N VAL A 69 -4.22 16.04 13.31
CA VAL A 69 -5.44 15.54 12.70
C VAL A 69 -6.17 14.65 13.72
N PRO A 70 -7.36 15.03 14.20
CA PRO A 70 -8.09 14.26 15.21
C PRO A 70 -8.37 12.81 14.78
N PHE A 71 -8.57 12.61 13.49
CA PHE A 71 -8.84 11.28 12.91
C PHE A 71 -7.64 10.33 12.98
N ASP A 72 -6.41 10.86 13.01
CA ASP A 72 -5.17 10.09 13.05
C ASP A 72 -4.62 9.94 14.49
N HIS A 73 -5.37 10.38 15.51
CA HIS A 73 -4.88 10.39 16.88
C HIS A 73 -4.52 8.98 17.39
N ASP A 74 -5.34 7.98 17.03
CA ASP A 74 -5.16 6.58 17.43
C ASP A 74 -4.49 5.73 16.31
N ALA A 75 -4.02 6.38 15.23
CA ALA A 75 -3.41 5.69 14.12
C ALA A 75 -2.03 5.14 14.48
N VAL A 76 -1.80 3.86 14.17
CA VAL A 76 -0.50 3.21 14.34
C VAL A 76 0.27 3.28 13.04
N LEU A 77 1.32 4.12 13.01
CA LEU A 77 2.17 4.26 11.82
C LEU A 77 2.73 2.92 11.36
N LEU A 78 2.39 2.53 10.15
CA LEU A 78 2.89 1.30 9.54
C LEU A 78 4.28 1.54 8.92
N TRP A 79 5.30 0.88 9.46
CA TRP A 79 6.66 0.99 8.95
C TRP A 79 6.81 0.27 7.61
N PRO A 80 7.55 0.81 6.62
CA PRO A 80 7.72 0.18 5.31
C PRO A 80 8.26 -1.25 5.38
N ALA A 81 9.14 -1.56 6.34
CA ALA A 81 9.66 -2.91 6.55
C ALA A 81 8.57 -3.87 7.03
N VAL A 82 7.69 -3.40 7.93
CA VAL A 82 6.55 -4.17 8.44
C VAL A 82 5.53 -4.39 7.31
N ALA A 83 5.20 -3.33 6.56
CA ALA A 83 4.29 -3.42 5.41
C ALA A 83 4.77 -4.49 4.40
N ARG A 84 6.05 -4.45 4.01
CA ARG A 84 6.63 -5.47 3.11
C ARG A 84 6.55 -6.88 3.69
N ARG A 85 6.80 -7.04 4.99
CA ARG A 85 6.70 -8.34 5.67
C ARG A 85 5.28 -8.86 5.66
N LEU A 86 4.30 -8.03 6.01
CA LEU A 86 2.88 -8.40 6.00
C LEU A 86 2.43 -8.83 4.61
N LEU A 87 2.80 -8.09 3.56
CA LEU A 87 2.48 -8.43 2.19
C LEU A 87 3.08 -9.78 1.77
N ARG A 88 4.36 -10.04 2.10
CA ARG A 88 4.99 -11.34 1.79
C ARG A 88 4.32 -12.49 2.52
N VAL A 89 4.00 -12.32 3.80
CA VAL A 89 3.29 -13.34 4.60
C VAL A 89 1.89 -13.62 4.03
N ALA A 90 1.24 -12.59 3.47
CA ALA A 90 -0.05 -12.72 2.80
C ALA A 90 0.04 -13.31 1.36
N GLY A 91 1.23 -13.73 0.92
CA GLY A 91 1.42 -14.37 -0.38
C GLY A 91 1.67 -13.44 -1.56
N PHE A 92 2.01 -12.17 -1.31
CA PHE A 92 2.36 -11.22 -2.37
C PHE A 92 3.86 -11.19 -2.66
N ASP A 93 4.21 -11.03 -3.92
CA ASP A 93 5.55 -10.63 -4.36
C ASP A 93 5.69 -9.12 -4.27
N VAL A 94 6.58 -8.64 -3.41
CA VAL A 94 6.86 -7.20 -3.26
C VAL A 94 7.79 -6.74 -4.38
N LEU A 95 7.26 -5.95 -5.31
CA LEU A 95 8.00 -5.49 -6.49
C LEU A 95 8.91 -4.30 -6.17
N ARG A 96 8.38 -3.28 -5.47
CA ARG A 96 9.12 -2.07 -5.12
C ARG A 96 8.51 -1.32 -3.96
N THR A 97 9.33 -0.44 -3.36
CA THR A 97 8.89 0.55 -2.37
C THR A 97 9.42 1.91 -2.81
N ASP A 98 8.51 2.86 -2.98
CA ASP A 98 8.81 4.22 -3.41
C ASP A 98 8.34 5.22 -2.36
N PHE A 99 9.14 6.26 -2.12
CA PHE A 99 8.78 7.38 -1.26
C PHE A 99 8.35 8.57 -2.10
N ARG A 100 7.24 9.21 -1.73
CA ARG A 100 6.57 10.25 -2.51
C ARG A 100 6.35 11.49 -1.66
N PHE A 101 6.12 12.61 -2.34
CA PHE A 101 5.89 13.91 -1.69
C PHE A 101 7.10 14.35 -0.85
N VAL A 102 8.28 14.35 -1.48
CA VAL A 102 9.53 14.80 -0.86
C VAL A 102 9.50 16.32 -0.68
N PHE A 103 9.00 17.05 -1.69
CA PHE A 103 9.00 18.51 -1.69
C PHE A 103 7.61 19.05 -1.34
N PRO A 104 7.50 19.86 -0.26
CA PRO A 104 6.26 20.56 0.10
C PRO A 104 5.88 21.61 -0.97
N ARG A 105 4.67 22.15 -0.88
CA ARG A 105 4.12 23.08 -1.88
C ARG A 105 5.04 24.29 -2.17
N TRP A 106 5.70 24.81 -1.17
CA TRP A 106 6.59 25.96 -1.31
C TRP A 106 7.93 25.62 -1.99
N LEU A 107 8.32 24.32 -2.06
CA LEU A 107 9.45 23.79 -2.82
C LEU A 107 9.02 23.08 -4.13
N ARG A 108 7.84 23.41 -4.66
CA ARG A 108 7.28 22.73 -5.85
C ARG A 108 8.20 22.71 -7.08
N TRP A 109 9.10 23.67 -7.20
CA TRP A 109 10.08 23.75 -8.29
C TRP A 109 11.04 22.57 -8.33
N PHE A 110 11.27 21.92 -7.19
CA PHE A 110 12.13 20.75 -7.07
C PHE A 110 11.40 19.42 -7.30
N ARG A 111 10.07 19.42 -7.47
CA ARG A 111 9.28 18.20 -7.71
C ARG A 111 9.74 17.37 -8.92
N PRO A 112 10.26 17.93 -10.01
CA PRO A 112 10.83 17.13 -11.10
C PRO A 112 11.97 16.21 -10.66
N LEU A 113 12.61 16.46 -9.50
CA LEU A 113 13.66 15.61 -8.92
C LEU A 113 13.10 14.44 -8.09
N GLU A 114 11.80 14.46 -7.73
CA GLU A 114 11.20 13.41 -6.89
C GLU A 114 11.36 11.99 -7.45
N PRO A 115 11.29 11.73 -8.77
CA PRO A 115 11.53 10.39 -9.30
C PRO A 115 12.92 9.84 -8.96
N ALA A 116 13.96 10.68 -9.00
CA ALA A 116 15.34 10.30 -8.66
C ALA A 116 15.50 10.03 -7.16
N LEU A 117 14.69 10.69 -6.32
CA LEU A 117 14.72 10.57 -4.86
C LEU A 117 13.75 9.51 -4.32
N SER A 118 12.96 8.88 -5.19
CA SER A 118 11.86 7.98 -4.79
C SER A 118 12.31 6.77 -3.97
N ARG A 119 13.58 6.39 -4.03
CA ARG A 119 14.14 5.28 -3.22
C ARG A 119 14.62 5.71 -1.84
N LEU A 120 14.75 7.00 -1.60
CA LEU A 120 15.18 7.56 -0.32
C LEU A 120 13.97 7.80 0.58
N PRO A 121 14.05 7.50 1.89
CA PRO A 121 12.92 7.60 2.81
C PRO A 121 12.61 9.04 3.24
N LEU A 122 12.68 9.99 2.30
CA LEU A 122 12.50 11.43 2.54
C LEU A 122 11.06 11.90 2.36
N GLY A 123 10.26 11.19 1.57
CA GLY A 123 8.89 11.58 1.23
C GLY A 123 7.93 11.55 2.41
N GLY A 124 6.85 12.32 2.33
CA GLY A 124 5.77 12.34 3.32
C GLY A 124 4.97 11.04 3.37
N GLN A 125 4.91 10.34 2.24
CA GLN A 125 4.27 9.03 2.13
C GLN A 125 5.21 8.03 1.45
N TYR A 126 4.91 6.75 1.62
CA TYR A 126 5.51 5.68 0.84
C TYR A 126 4.45 4.80 0.18
N GLN A 127 4.84 4.18 -0.92
CA GLN A 127 4.06 3.19 -1.65
C GLN A 127 4.81 1.87 -1.67
N VAL A 128 4.14 0.78 -1.34
CA VAL A 128 4.61 -0.56 -1.64
C VAL A 128 3.76 -1.11 -2.77
N LEU A 129 4.38 -1.38 -3.91
CA LEU A 129 3.76 -2.08 -5.02
C LEU A 129 4.05 -3.57 -4.88
N ALA A 130 3.01 -4.36 -4.82
CA ALA A 130 3.07 -5.81 -4.69
C ALA A 130 2.20 -6.48 -5.76
N GLN A 131 2.51 -7.73 -6.08
CA GLN A 131 1.81 -8.51 -7.08
C GLN A 131 1.34 -9.84 -6.47
N LYS A 132 0.12 -10.23 -6.78
CA LYS A 132 -0.31 -11.61 -6.57
C LYS A 132 0.43 -12.49 -7.57
N PRO A 133 1.12 -13.56 -7.13
CA PRO A 133 1.82 -14.45 -8.04
C PRO A 133 0.92 -14.91 -9.20
N PRO A 134 1.45 -15.04 -10.42
CA PRO A 134 0.70 -15.65 -11.52
C PRO A 134 0.34 -17.11 -11.17
N SER A 135 -0.73 -17.62 -11.75
CA SER A 135 -1.02 -19.04 -11.64
C SER A 135 0.17 -19.85 -12.19
N PRO A 136 0.55 -20.96 -11.54
CA PRO A 136 1.57 -21.83 -12.11
C PRO A 136 1.13 -22.24 -13.52
N THR A 137 2.02 -22.05 -14.49
CA THR A 137 1.80 -22.56 -15.85
C THR A 137 1.69 -24.08 -15.75
N PRO A 138 0.60 -24.71 -16.29
CA PRO A 138 0.54 -26.17 -16.34
C PRO A 138 1.83 -26.68 -16.99
N PRO A 139 2.44 -27.76 -16.51
CA PRO A 139 3.56 -28.37 -17.20
C PRO A 139 3.10 -28.71 -18.60
N ASP A 140 3.88 -28.25 -19.61
CA ASP A 140 3.64 -28.59 -21.02
C ASP A 140 3.49 -30.09 -21.11
N GLY A 141 2.24 -30.56 -21.37
CA GLY A 141 1.98 -31.94 -21.64
C GLY A 141 2.72 -32.38 -22.90
N ARG A 142 3.86 -33.00 -22.71
CA ARG A 142 4.50 -33.81 -23.74
C ARG A 142 4.03 -35.24 -23.59
#